data_0f4b0c70398d0a7281e6542e5bd6ec2d
#
_entry.id   0f4b0c70398d0a7281e6542e5bd6ec2d
#
_cell.length_a   1.000
_cell.length_b   1.000
_cell.length_c   1.000
_cell.angle_alpha   90.00
_cell.angle_beta   90.00
_cell.angle_gamma   90.00
#
_symmetry.space_group_name_H-M   'P 1'
#
loop_
_entity.id
_entity.type
_entity.pdbx_description
1 polymer ?
#
loop_
_entity_poly.entity_id
_entity_poly.type
_entity_poly.pdbx_seq_one_letter_code
_entity_poly.pdbx_strand_id
1 'polypeptide(L)'
;MDLKGSRTEANLQAAFAGESQARNKYTFYASQAKKEGFEQIAGIFLETADNEKEHAKMWFKQLHDGMPKTEANLLDAMGGENYEWTNMYKEFEEVARAEGFNKIADLFKEVGEVEAEHEKRYAALLANLREDKLFKRTEEREWRCRNCGYIHTGKEAPTRCPACSHPQAYYELAADNY
;
A
#
# COMPACT_ATOMS: atom_id res chain seq x y z
N MET A 1 -21.63 -15.57 -18.74
CA MET A 1 -20.62 -16.57 -18.29
C MET A 1 -20.06 -16.04 -16.97
N ASP A 2 -19.96 -16.90 -15.97
CA ASP A 2 -19.34 -16.54 -14.70
C ASP A 2 -17.81 -16.61 -14.86
N LEU A 3 -17.11 -15.57 -14.40
CA LEU A 3 -15.64 -15.55 -14.40
C LEU A 3 -15.10 -16.45 -13.30
N LYS A 4 -15.81 -16.51 -12.17
CA LYS A 4 -15.36 -17.21 -10.96
C LYS A 4 -15.17 -18.71 -11.21
N GLY A 5 -13.99 -19.23 -10.85
CA GLY A 5 -13.61 -20.63 -11.04
C GLY A 5 -13.20 -21.00 -12.48
N SER A 6 -13.15 -20.02 -13.39
CA SER A 6 -12.78 -20.27 -14.78
C SER A 6 -11.25 -20.27 -15.00
N ARG A 7 -10.78 -20.86 -16.09
CA ARG A 7 -9.38 -20.73 -16.52
C ARG A 7 -9.00 -19.28 -16.83
N THR A 8 -9.96 -18.46 -17.25
CA THR A 8 -9.75 -17.02 -17.51
C THR A 8 -9.47 -16.27 -16.22
N GLU A 9 -10.14 -16.58 -15.12
CA GLU A 9 -9.82 -16.02 -13.80
C GLU A 9 -8.39 -16.35 -13.39
N ALA A 10 -7.99 -17.62 -13.48
CA ALA A 10 -6.62 -18.04 -13.19
C ALA A 10 -5.58 -17.31 -14.08
N ASN A 11 -5.88 -17.11 -15.37
CA ASN A 11 -5.02 -16.35 -16.27
C ASN A 11 -4.93 -14.86 -15.87
N LEU A 12 -6.03 -14.24 -15.43
CA LEU A 12 -6.04 -12.87 -14.94
C LEU A 12 -5.19 -12.71 -13.66
N GLN A 13 -5.31 -13.67 -12.74
CA GLN A 13 -4.48 -13.69 -11.53
C GLN A 13 -2.98 -13.82 -11.86
N ALA A 14 -2.63 -14.73 -12.78
CA ALA A 14 -1.26 -14.91 -13.24
C ALA A 14 -0.73 -13.66 -13.96
N ALA A 15 -1.53 -13.02 -14.79
CA ALA A 15 -1.17 -11.77 -15.47
C ALA A 15 -0.98 -10.63 -14.46
N PHE A 16 -1.88 -10.45 -13.51
CA PHE A 16 -1.74 -9.45 -12.43
C PHE A 16 -0.44 -9.66 -11.64
N ALA A 17 -0.13 -10.91 -11.26
CA ALA A 17 1.10 -11.23 -10.54
C ALA A 17 2.36 -10.94 -11.39
N GLY A 18 2.34 -11.33 -12.68
CA GLY A 18 3.45 -11.10 -13.61
C GLY A 18 3.76 -9.62 -13.80
N GLU A 19 2.75 -8.80 -14.09
CA GLU A 19 2.90 -7.35 -14.26
C GLU A 19 3.35 -6.65 -12.96
N SER A 20 2.83 -7.09 -11.81
CA SER A 20 3.24 -6.56 -10.51
C SER A 20 4.72 -6.84 -10.22
N GLN A 21 5.22 -8.04 -10.55
CA GLN A 21 6.63 -8.38 -10.44
C GLN A 21 7.49 -7.58 -11.43
N ALA A 22 7.06 -7.47 -12.69
CA ALA A 22 7.77 -6.71 -13.72
C ALA A 22 7.94 -5.26 -13.31
N ARG A 23 6.88 -4.60 -12.84
CA ARG A 23 6.92 -3.24 -12.29
C ARG A 23 8.00 -3.07 -11.24
N ASN A 24 8.03 -3.95 -10.23
CA ASN A 24 9.03 -3.85 -9.17
C ASN A 24 10.45 -4.09 -9.68
N LYS A 25 10.67 -5.11 -10.50
CA LYS A 25 11.97 -5.42 -11.12
C LYS A 25 12.51 -4.23 -11.92
N TYR A 26 11.68 -3.61 -12.76
CA TYR A 26 12.11 -2.48 -13.59
C TYR A 26 12.46 -1.24 -12.76
N THR A 27 11.78 -1.01 -11.65
CA THR A 27 12.17 0.03 -10.69
C THR A 27 13.56 -0.25 -10.09
N PHE A 28 13.87 -1.51 -9.74
CA PHE A 28 15.17 -1.91 -9.24
C PHE A 28 16.27 -1.79 -10.32
N TYR A 29 15.96 -2.19 -11.56
CA TYR A 29 16.87 -2.07 -12.69
C TYR A 29 17.16 -0.61 -13.03
N ALA A 30 16.18 0.27 -12.97
CA ALA A 30 16.36 1.71 -13.12
C ALA A 30 17.32 2.28 -12.08
N SER A 31 17.16 1.87 -10.82
CA SER A 31 18.09 2.28 -9.74
C SER A 31 19.53 1.85 -10.02
N GLN A 32 19.72 0.63 -10.51
CA GLN A 32 21.05 0.13 -10.87
C GLN A 32 21.64 0.88 -12.08
N ALA A 33 20.85 1.07 -13.14
CA ALA A 33 21.26 1.82 -14.32
C ALA A 33 21.73 3.25 -13.99
N LYS A 34 21.02 3.93 -13.06
CA LYS A 34 21.46 5.25 -12.57
C LYS A 34 22.80 5.20 -11.87
N LYS A 35 23.05 4.21 -11.02
CA LYS A 35 24.35 4.02 -10.33
C LYS A 35 25.49 3.79 -11.31
N GLU A 36 25.20 3.17 -12.45
CA GLU A 36 26.16 2.90 -13.53
C GLU A 36 26.31 4.08 -14.52
N GLY A 37 25.52 5.16 -14.36
CA GLY A 37 25.58 6.36 -15.22
C GLY A 37 24.75 6.24 -16.50
N PHE A 38 23.80 5.30 -16.60
CA PHE A 38 22.98 5.07 -17.78
C PHE A 38 21.58 5.70 -17.63
N GLU A 39 21.50 7.03 -17.56
CA GLU A 39 20.26 7.76 -17.31
C GLU A 39 19.16 7.47 -18.34
N GLN A 40 19.50 7.31 -19.64
CA GLN A 40 18.51 6.95 -20.66
C GLN A 40 17.89 5.57 -20.41
N ILE A 41 18.72 4.59 -20.07
CA ILE A 41 18.24 3.22 -19.77
C ILE A 41 17.38 3.23 -18.51
N ALA A 42 17.79 3.96 -17.48
CA ALA A 42 17.01 4.13 -16.26
C ALA A 42 15.65 4.78 -16.53
N GLY A 43 15.61 5.80 -17.39
CA GLY A 43 14.36 6.46 -17.80
C GLY A 43 13.39 5.49 -18.49
N ILE A 44 13.90 4.68 -19.42
CA ILE A 44 13.11 3.66 -20.14
C ILE A 44 12.55 2.60 -19.17
N PHE A 45 13.36 2.12 -18.20
CA PHE A 45 12.87 1.19 -17.17
C PHE A 45 11.77 1.78 -16.32
N LEU A 46 11.87 3.06 -15.91
CA LEU A 46 10.84 3.73 -15.11
C LEU A 46 9.54 3.91 -15.90
N GLU A 47 9.63 4.34 -17.16
CA GLU A 47 8.48 4.45 -18.05
C GLU A 47 7.77 3.10 -18.21
N THR A 48 8.54 2.04 -18.49
CA THR A 48 7.98 0.70 -18.63
C THR A 48 7.37 0.22 -17.30
N ALA A 49 8.00 0.47 -16.15
CA ALA A 49 7.44 0.14 -14.84
C ALA A 49 6.07 0.81 -14.59
N ASP A 50 5.88 2.05 -15.05
CA ASP A 50 4.57 2.72 -14.98
C ASP A 50 3.55 2.11 -15.93
N ASN A 51 3.95 1.63 -17.11
CA ASN A 51 3.08 0.89 -18.02
C ASN A 51 2.61 -0.43 -17.39
N GLU A 52 3.53 -1.21 -16.79
CA GLU A 52 3.19 -2.49 -16.14
C GLU A 52 2.26 -2.29 -14.93
N LYS A 53 2.39 -1.19 -14.21
CA LYS A 53 1.43 -0.81 -13.16
C LYS A 53 0.02 -0.61 -13.72
N GLU A 54 -0.14 0.03 -14.88
CA GLU A 54 -1.46 0.20 -15.51
C GLU A 54 -2.00 -1.11 -16.06
N HIS A 55 -1.15 -1.99 -16.63
CA HIS A 55 -1.55 -3.35 -17.04
C HIS A 55 -2.05 -4.15 -15.82
N ALA A 56 -1.29 -4.21 -14.74
CA ALA A 56 -1.70 -4.88 -13.50
C ALA A 56 -3.05 -4.36 -13.00
N LYS A 57 -3.27 -3.04 -13.01
CA LYS A 57 -4.53 -2.41 -12.61
C LYS A 57 -5.70 -2.77 -13.54
N MET A 58 -5.46 -2.99 -14.84
CA MET A 58 -6.48 -3.49 -15.75
C MET A 58 -6.94 -4.89 -15.34
N TRP A 59 -6.01 -5.80 -15.08
CA TRP A 59 -6.31 -7.18 -14.65
C TRP A 59 -6.97 -7.22 -13.28
N PHE A 60 -6.49 -6.42 -12.33
CA PHE A 60 -7.11 -6.25 -11.02
C PHE A 60 -8.58 -5.84 -11.12
N LYS A 61 -8.91 -4.87 -11.97
CA LYS A 61 -10.30 -4.44 -12.17
C LYS A 61 -11.19 -5.53 -12.77
N GLN A 62 -10.66 -6.38 -13.63
CA GLN A 62 -11.43 -7.53 -14.17
C GLN A 62 -11.71 -8.57 -13.08
N LEU A 63 -10.77 -8.80 -12.18
CA LEU A 63 -10.91 -9.73 -11.06
C LEU A 63 -11.92 -9.25 -9.99
N HIS A 64 -12.10 -7.94 -9.85
CA HIS A 64 -12.91 -7.33 -8.79
C HIS A 64 -14.15 -6.58 -9.30
N ASP A 65 -14.53 -6.75 -10.56
CA ASP A 65 -15.64 -6.00 -11.20
C ASP A 65 -15.50 -4.47 -11.01
N GLY A 66 -14.29 -3.97 -11.23
CA GLY A 66 -13.93 -2.57 -11.08
C GLY A 66 -12.92 -2.30 -9.96
N MET A 67 -12.80 -1.04 -9.54
CA MET A 67 -11.97 -0.66 -8.41
C MET A 67 -12.82 -0.65 -7.12
N PRO A 68 -12.52 -1.50 -6.13
CA PRO A 68 -13.27 -1.53 -4.87
C PRO A 68 -13.18 -0.19 -4.13
N LYS A 69 -14.17 0.09 -3.27
CA LYS A 69 -14.18 1.30 -2.45
C LYS A 69 -13.11 1.22 -1.35
N THR A 70 -12.73 2.39 -0.81
CA THR A 70 -11.67 2.51 0.21
C THR A 70 -11.86 1.59 1.41
N GLU A 71 -13.10 1.42 1.89
CA GLU A 71 -13.37 0.52 3.02
C GLU A 71 -13.05 -0.94 2.68
N ALA A 72 -13.46 -1.41 1.50
CA ALA A 72 -13.14 -2.76 1.02
C ALA A 72 -11.63 -2.94 0.81
N ASN A 73 -10.94 -1.92 0.27
CA ASN A 73 -9.49 -1.96 0.09
C ASN A 73 -8.73 -2.01 1.42
N LEU A 74 -9.22 -1.31 2.46
CA LEU A 74 -8.63 -1.38 3.80
C LEU A 74 -8.83 -2.77 4.44
N LEU A 75 -10.00 -3.38 4.24
CA LEU A 75 -10.27 -4.74 4.72
C LEU A 75 -9.37 -5.77 4.03
N ASP A 76 -9.24 -5.66 2.71
CA ASP A 76 -8.40 -6.54 1.90
C ASP A 76 -6.91 -6.41 2.31
N ALA A 77 -6.40 -5.18 2.39
CA ALA A 77 -5.04 -4.92 2.84
C ALA A 77 -4.79 -5.49 4.24
N MET A 78 -5.67 -5.19 5.22
CA MET A 78 -5.56 -5.73 6.57
C MET A 78 -5.53 -7.26 6.58
N GLY A 79 -6.39 -7.91 5.76
CA GLY A 79 -6.45 -9.36 5.64
C GLY A 79 -5.19 -9.95 5.01
N GLY A 80 -4.62 -9.28 4.02
CA GLY A 80 -3.36 -9.67 3.39
C GLY A 80 -2.19 -9.63 4.37
N GLU A 81 -1.98 -8.48 5.03
CA GLU A 81 -0.93 -8.32 6.04
C GLU A 81 -1.08 -9.33 7.19
N ASN A 82 -2.33 -9.55 7.67
CA ASN A 82 -2.59 -10.56 8.69
C ASN A 82 -2.14 -11.96 8.24
N TYR A 83 -2.48 -12.38 7.04
CA TYR A 83 -2.04 -13.68 6.51
C TYR A 83 -0.51 -13.75 6.37
N GLU A 84 0.14 -12.67 5.92
CA GLU A 84 1.58 -12.65 5.74
C GLU A 84 2.33 -12.86 7.05
N TRP A 85 1.98 -12.15 8.13
CA TRP A 85 2.71 -12.29 9.38
C TRP A 85 2.26 -13.46 10.26
N THR A 86 0.99 -13.90 10.16
CA THR A 86 0.51 -15.03 10.99
C THR A 86 0.84 -16.39 10.40
N ASN A 87 0.92 -16.51 9.07
CA ASN A 87 1.07 -17.77 8.34
C ASN A 87 2.32 -17.78 7.45
N MET A 88 2.34 -16.96 6.42
CA MET A 88 3.30 -17.05 5.32
C MET A 88 4.76 -16.88 5.79
N TYR A 89 5.09 -15.78 6.44
CA TYR A 89 6.47 -15.52 6.89
C TYR A 89 6.92 -16.44 8.01
N LYS A 90 6.01 -16.92 8.88
CA LYS A 90 6.36 -17.94 9.87
C LYS A 90 6.78 -19.25 9.23
N GLU A 91 5.99 -19.73 8.27
CA GLU A 91 6.32 -20.93 7.51
C GLU A 91 7.65 -20.78 6.76
N PHE A 92 7.85 -19.64 6.10
CA PHE A 92 9.07 -19.38 5.35
C PHE A 92 10.31 -19.29 6.26
N GLU A 93 10.18 -18.68 7.44
CA GLU A 93 11.24 -18.67 8.46
C GLU A 93 11.61 -20.09 8.89
N GLU A 94 10.62 -20.90 9.25
CA GLU A 94 10.83 -22.30 9.71
C GLU A 94 11.54 -23.13 8.63
N VAL A 95 11.08 -23.07 7.39
CA VAL A 95 11.68 -23.77 6.25
C VAL A 95 13.11 -23.31 6.02
N ALA A 96 13.36 -21.99 5.98
CA ALA A 96 14.70 -21.45 5.75
C ALA A 96 15.68 -21.86 6.86
N ARG A 97 15.24 -21.92 8.12
CA ARG A 97 16.07 -22.43 9.24
C ARG A 97 16.37 -23.91 9.09
N ALA A 98 15.37 -24.72 8.75
CA ALA A 98 15.54 -26.16 8.54
C ALA A 98 16.53 -26.47 7.40
N GLU A 99 16.55 -25.64 6.36
CA GLU A 99 17.48 -25.74 5.23
C GLU A 99 18.85 -25.09 5.49
N GLY A 100 19.06 -24.43 6.64
CA GLY A 100 20.33 -23.79 7.02
C GLY A 100 20.53 -22.38 6.51
N PHE A 101 19.52 -21.74 5.89
CA PHE A 101 19.54 -20.35 5.41
C PHE A 101 19.21 -19.33 6.51
N ASN A 102 19.94 -19.37 7.63
CA ASN A 102 19.63 -18.60 8.84
C ASN A 102 19.47 -17.09 8.58
N LYS A 103 20.31 -16.48 7.74
CA LYS A 103 20.17 -15.04 7.40
C LYS A 103 18.87 -14.72 6.66
N ILE A 104 18.41 -15.63 5.80
CA ILE A 104 17.13 -15.48 5.09
C ILE A 104 15.98 -15.70 6.06
N ALA A 105 16.09 -16.66 6.96
CA ALA A 105 15.10 -16.87 8.02
C ALA A 105 14.94 -15.65 8.91
N ASP A 106 16.05 -15.01 9.31
CA ASP A 106 16.00 -13.77 10.09
C ASP A 106 15.30 -12.64 9.32
N LEU A 107 15.54 -12.52 8.00
CA LEU A 107 14.83 -11.55 7.17
C LEU A 107 13.32 -11.81 7.09
N PHE A 108 12.90 -13.08 6.94
CA PHE A 108 11.48 -13.44 6.96
C PHE A 108 10.82 -13.08 8.29
N LYS A 109 11.50 -13.35 9.41
CA LYS A 109 11.01 -12.96 10.72
C LYS A 109 10.83 -11.45 10.86
N GLU A 110 11.88 -10.66 10.55
CA GLU A 110 11.87 -9.21 10.68
C GLU A 110 10.80 -8.56 9.77
N VAL A 111 10.66 -9.04 8.52
CA VAL A 111 9.60 -8.57 7.62
C VAL A 111 8.22 -8.92 8.17
N GLY A 112 8.02 -10.14 8.67
CA GLY A 112 6.76 -10.53 9.30
C GLY A 112 6.36 -9.61 10.48
N GLU A 113 7.32 -9.11 11.27
CA GLU A 113 7.07 -8.13 12.33
C GLU A 113 6.63 -6.77 11.74
N VAL A 114 7.15 -6.37 10.58
CA VAL A 114 6.72 -5.14 9.86
C VAL A 114 5.27 -5.29 9.37
N GLU A 115 4.90 -6.45 8.81
CA GLU A 115 3.53 -6.68 8.31
C GLU A 115 2.50 -6.67 9.45
N ALA A 116 2.88 -7.09 10.66
CA ALA A 116 2.04 -6.93 11.84
C ALA A 116 1.76 -5.45 12.18
N GLU A 117 2.73 -4.55 11.98
CA GLU A 117 2.51 -3.10 12.15
C GLU A 117 1.68 -2.49 11.00
N HIS A 118 1.81 -3.01 9.76
CA HIS A 118 0.96 -2.62 8.64
C HIS A 118 -0.50 -2.99 8.92
N GLU A 119 -0.78 -4.22 9.37
CA GLU A 119 -2.12 -4.64 9.76
C GLU A 119 -2.74 -3.70 10.81
N LYS A 120 -2.01 -3.40 11.90
CA LYS A 120 -2.46 -2.47 12.93
C LYS A 120 -2.80 -1.10 12.37
N ARG A 121 -1.99 -0.60 11.45
CA ARG A 121 -2.21 0.68 10.77
C ARG A 121 -3.48 0.67 9.94
N TYR A 122 -3.69 -0.36 9.12
CA TYR A 122 -4.90 -0.49 8.31
C TYR A 122 -6.15 -0.70 9.18
N ALA A 123 -6.07 -1.48 10.25
CA ALA A 123 -7.15 -1.64 11.22
C ALA A 123 -7.56 -0.30 11.86
N ALA A 124 -6.59 0.50 12.27
CA ALA A 124 -6.85 1.82 12.85
C ALA A 124 -7.48 2.79 11.84
N LEU A 125 -7.03 2.78 10.57
CA LEU A 125 -7.61 3.59 9.51
C LEU A 125 -9.05 3.15 9.19
N LEU A 126 -9.30 1.85 9.15
CA LEU A 126 -10.65 1.29 8.94
C LEU A 126 -11.60 1.68 10.08
N ALA A 127 -11.16 1.56 11.33
CA ALA A 127 -11.95 1.99 12.49
C ALA A 127 -12.27 3.50 12.42
N ASN A 128 -11.26 4.34 12.13
CA ASN A 128 -11.48 5.78 11.96
C ASN A 128 -12.46 6.11 10.83
N LEU A 129 -12.41 5.36 9.71
CA LEU A 129 -13.35 5.55 8.60
C LEU A 129 -14.77 5.22 9.01
N ARG A 130 -14.98 4.07 9.66
CA ARG A 130 -16.31 3.58 10.10
C ARG A 130 -16.95 4.43 11.18
N GLU A 131 -16.12 5.01 12.04
CA GLU A 131 -16.56 5.83 13.17
C GLU A 131 -16.63 7.33 12.83
N ASP A 132 -16.49 7.71 11.56
CA ASP A 132 -16.46 9.11 11.09
C ASP A 132 -15.37 9.95 11.82
N LYS A 133 -14.24 9.33 12.14
CA LYS A 133 -13.14 9.93 12.88
C LYS A 133 -11.97 10.41 11.99
N LEU A 134 -12.06 10.33 10.67
CA LEU A 134 -10.98 10.77 9.79
C LEU A 134 -10.71 12.25 9.92
N PHE A 135 -11.79 13.05 10.05
CA PHE A 135 -11.71 14.51 10.13
C PHE A 135 -12.30 15.09 11.41
N LYS A 136 -12.72 14.24 12.38
CA LYS A 136 -13.32 14.62 13.65
C LYS A 136 -12.68 13.89 14.82
N ARG A 137 -12.68 14.55 15.99
CA ARG A 137 -12.27 13.96 17.28
C ARG A 137 -13.18 14.48 18.38
N THR A 138 -13.27 13.74 19.48
CA THR A 138 -14.00 14.16 20.67
C THR A 138 -13.36 15.33 21.40
N GLU A 139 -12.04 15.42 21.30
CA GLU A 139 -11.21 16.48 21.88
C GLU A 139 -10.60 17.36 20.78
N GLU A 140 -10.17 18.55 21.14
CA GLU A 140 -9.41 19.42 20.24
C GLU A 140 -8.09 18.76 19.84
N ARG A 141 -7.78 18.82 18.56
CA ARG A 141 -6.56 18.31 17.95
C ARG A 141 -6.03 19.31 16.94
N GLU A 142 -4.75 19.22 16.65
CA GLU A 142 -4.14 19.93 15.55
C GLU A 142 -4.33 19.15 14.25
N TRP A 143 -4.86 19.84 13.25
CA TRP A 143 -5.11 19.35 11.90
C TRP A 143 -4.19 20.06 10.93
N ARG A 144 -3.38 19.30 10.20
CA ARG A 144 -2.45 19.80 9.21
C ARG A 144 -3.02 19.66 7.80
N CYS A 145 -3.02 20.74 7.03
CA CYS A 145 -3.30 20.67 5.59
C CYS A 145 -2.08 20.09 4.85
N ARG A 146 -2.24 18.94 4.23
CA ARG A 146 -1.17 18.24 3.48
C ARG A 146 -0.66 19.02 2.26
N ASN A 147 -1.47 19.97 1.73
CA ASN A 147 -1.07 20.77 0.58
C ASN A 147 -0.13 21.93 0.96
N CYS A 148 -0.48 22.69 2.01
CA CYS A 148 0.24 23.94 2.32
C CYS A 148 0.85 24.00 3.71
N GLY A 149 0.63 22.99 4.56
CA GLY A 149 1.17 22.96 5.93
C GLY A 149 0.37 23.77 6.95
N TYR A 150 -0.73 24.45 6.58
CA TYR A 150 -1.55 25.21 7.51
C TYR A 150 -2.06 24.30 8.66
N ILE A 151 -1.91 24.78 9.89
CA ILE A 151 -2.38 24.09 11.11
C ILE A 151 -3.67 24.75 11.60
N HIS A 152 -4.65 23.92 11.92
CA HIS A 152 -5.90 24.30 12.56
C HIS A 152 -6.06 23.52 13.87
N THR A 153 -6.41 24.20 14.96
CA THR A 153 -6.75 23.57 16.24
C THR A 153 -8.26 23.54 16.40
N GLY A 154 -8.82 22.35 16.66
CA GLY A 154 -10.25 22.15 16.83
C GLY A 154 -10.65 20.69 16.87
N LYS A 155 -11.93 20.43 17.15
CA LYS A 155 -12.48 19.06 17.17
C LYS A 155 -12.70 18.48 15.77
N GLU A 156 -12.73 19.34 14.76
CA GLU A 156 -12.98 18.95 13.38
C GLU A 156 -12.04 19.72 12.44
N ALA A 157 -11.53 19.02 11.43
CA ALA A 157 -10.77 19.64 10.35
C ALA A 157 -11.66 20.61 9.55
N PRO A 158 -11.19 21.79 9.13
CA PRO A 158 -11.95 22.72 8.31
C PRO A 158 -12.47 22.09 7.02
N THR A 159 -13.70 22.39 6.62
CA THR A 159 -14.26 21.93 5.34
C THR A 159 -13.45 22.44 4.14
N ARG A 160 -12.76 23.60 4.31
CA ARG A 160 -11.88 24.21 3.32
C ARG A 160 -10.71 24.88 4.04
N CYS A 161 -9.52 24.66 3.54
CA CYS A 161 -8.31 25.29 4.10
C CYS A 161 -8.34 26.81 3.89
N PRO A 162 -8.22 27.64 4.95
CA PRO A 162 -8.27 29.10 4.80
C PRO A 162 -7.03 29.67 4.09
N ALA A 163 -5.91 28.97 4.09
CA ALA A 163 -4.68 29.41 3.45
C ALA A 163 -4.63 29.08 1.96
N CYS A 164 -5.05 27.86 1.54
CA CYS A 164 -4.87 27.42 0.15
C CYS A 164 -6.15 26.92 -0.53
N SER A 165 -7.30 27.02 0.14
CA SER A 165 -8.62 26.65 -0.38
C SER A 165 -8.82 25.17 -0.74
N HIS A 166 -7.90 24.28 -0.40
CA HIS A 166 -8.08 22.83 -0.60
C HIS A 166 -9.20 22.30 0.32
N PRO A 167 -9.95 21.27 -0.13
CA PRO A 167 -11.04 20.70 0.66
C PRO A 167 -10.54 19.93 1.89
N GLN A 168 -11.45 19.64 2.83
CA GLN A 168 -11.21 18.89 4.07
C GLN A 168 -10.43 17.58 3.84
N ALA A 169 -10.61 16.93 2.69
CA ALA A 169 -9.89 15.71 2.30
C ALA A 169 -8.34 15.84 2.33
N TYR A 170 -7.82 17.06 2.34
CA TYR A 170 -6.39 17.33 2.47
C TYR A 170 -5.89 17.44 3.91
N TYR A 171 -6.76 17.33 4.91
CA TYR A 171 -6.33 17.40 6.30
C TYR A 171 -6.00 16.02 6.86
N GLU A 172 -5.05 16.03 7.76
CA GLU A 172 -4.66 14.91 8.63
C GLU A 172 -4.39 15.43 10.03
N LEU A 173 -4.34 14.55 11.03
CA LEU A 173 -3.82 14.94 12.34
C LEU A 173 -2.37 15.37 12.19
N ALA A 174 -2.01 16.50 12.81
CA ALA A 174 -0.63 16.94 12.85
C ALA A 174 0.21 15.92 13.64
N ALA A 175 1.35 15.53 13.07
CA ALA A 175 2.35 14.73 13.78
C ALA A 175 3.36 15.69 14.45
N ASP A 176 3.76 15.35 15.65
CA ASP A 176 4.72 16.10 16.49
C ASP A 176 5.85 15.18 17.01
N ASN A 177 6.15 14.14 16.25
CA ASN A 177 7.09 13.08 16.64
C ASN A 177 8.52 13.25 16.09
N TYR A 178 8.97 14.49 15.86
CA TYR A 178 10.30 14.85 15.38
C TYR A 178 11.09 15.64 16.43
#